data_cd844d159e76a006beffbcada066ea1d
#
_entry.id   cd844d159e76a006beffbcada066ea1d
#
_cell.length_a   1.000
_cell.length_b   1.000
_cell.length_c   1.000
_cell.angle_alpha   90.00
_cell.angle_beta   90.00
_cell.angle_gamma   90.00
#
_symmetry.space_group_name_H-M   'P 1'
#
loop_
_entity.id
_entity.type
_entity.pdbx_description
1 polymer ?
#
loop_
_entity_poly.entity_id
_entity_poly.type
_entity_poly.pdbx_seq_one_letter_code
_entity_poly.pdbx_strand_id
1 'polypeptide(L)'
;MLAELARGIWFTGFGWGAAGYAHINGLARFAPYVGAYGIAALVAFMASLIAIWVQAPMIARRFWMPVMAASVAGIMVWAPHSYSEAAGKLRVALLQGNIPQDQKFQAGTGVIDALRWYGEQMATATAPLVVAPETAIPLLPRDLPADYWASLRQRYSQGSQAALFGIPLVGTQGDYTNSVVGLRPGEDRQRGTFVSP
;
A
#
# COMPACT_ATOMS: atom_id res chain seq x y z
N MET A 1 19.72 -8.63 5.47
CA MET A 1 19.16 -7.39 5.98
C MET A 1 19.83 -6.13 5.42
N LEU A 2 21.16 -5.87 5.68
CA LEU A 2 21.79 -4.63 5.18
C LEU A 2 21.72 -4.47 3.66
N ALA A 3 21.96 -5.54 2.89
CA ALA A 3 21.85 -5.53 1.44
C ALA A 3 20.41 -5.27 0.95
N GLU A 4 19.39 -5.79 1.64
CA GLU A 4 17.99 -5.52 1.32
C GLU A 4 17.61 -4.07 1.65
N LEU A 5 18.10 -3.56 2.79
CA LEU A 5 17.90 -2.16 3.17
C LEU A 5 18.56 -1.22 2.16
N ALA A 6 19.81 -1.51 1.76
CA ALA A 6 20.52 -0.75 0.74
C ALA A 6 19.77 -0.75 -0.60
N ARG A 7 19.29 -1.91 -1.04
CA ARG A 7 18.46 -2.04 -2.26
C ARG A 7 17.15 -1.27 -2.16
N GLY A 8 16.56 -1.17 -0.97
CA GLY A 8 15.31 -0.43 -0.74
C GLY A 8 15.49 1.09 -0.72
N ILE A 9 16.74 1.60 -0.64
CA ILE A 9 17.02 3.03 -0.50
C ILE A 9 17.85 3.57 -1.67
N TRP A 10 18.86 2.81 -2.14
CA TRP A 10 19.79 3.24 -3.20
C TRP A 10 19.14 3.20 -4.57
N PHE A 11 19.56 4.09 -5.46
CA PHE A 11 19.12 4.17 -6.87
C PHE A 11 17.59 4.21 -7.03
N THR A 12 16.93 5.12 -6.31
CA THR A 12 15.45 5.28 -6.25
C THR A 12 14.73 4.24 -5.39
N GLY A 13 15.41 3.22 -4.92
CA GLY A 13 14.87 2.18 -4.04
C GLY A 13 14.01 1.14 -4.77
N PHE A 14 14.30 -0.13 -4.56
CA PHE A 14 13.47 -1.23 -5.06
C PHE A 14 13.26 -2.26 -3.94
N GLY A 15 12.22 -2.06 -3.14
CA GLY A 15 11.93 -2.89 -1.95
C GLY A 15 11.28 -4.25 -2.24
N TRP A 16 10.92 -4.55 -3.47
CA TRP A 16 10.27 -5.79 -3.85
C TRP A 16 11.17 -7.01 -3.58
N GLY A 17 10.58 -8.09 -3.13
CA GLY A 17 11.30 -9.33 -2.82
C GLY A 17 12.08 -9.28 -1.50
N ALA A 18 11.76 -8.36 -0.58
CA ALA A 18 12.28 -8.44 0.79
C ALA A 18 11.78 -9.72 1.46
N ALA A 19 12.72 -10.53 1.99
CA ALA A 19 12.43 -11.85 2.56
C ALA A 19 11.40 -11.82 3.69
N GLY A 20 11.28 -10.69 4.39
CA GLY A 20 10.27 -10.50 5.45
C GLY A 20 8.82 -10.67 4.98
N TYR A 21 8.52 -10.35 3.73
CA TYR A 21 7.17 -10.50 3.18
C TYR A 21 6.73 -11.96 2.96
N ALA A 22 7.67 -12.90 2.91
CA ALA A 22 7.34 -14.33 2.87
C ALA A 22 6.74 -14.85 4.19
N HIS A 23 6.83 -14.08 5.28
CA HIS A 23 6.44 -14.47 6.63
C HIS A 23 5.17 -13.76 7.12
N ILE A 24 4.18 -13.56 6.22
CA ILE A 24 2.87 -12.94 6.53
C ILE A 24 2.09 -13.68 7.61
N ASN A 25 2.34 -14.97 7.78
CA ASN A 25 1.81 -15.78 8.87
C ASN A 25 2.88 -15.96 9.96
N GLY A 26 2.49 -15.88 11.21
CA GLY A 26 3.41 -16.08 12.33
C GLY A 26 4.31 -14.89 12.64
N LEU A 27 5.43 -14.71 11.95
CA LEU A 27 6.38 -13.63 12.22
C LEU A 27 5.86 -12.23 11.86
N ALA A 28 4.82 -12.10 11.04
CA ALA A 28 4.20 -10.82 10.72
C ALA A 28 3.73 -10.04 11.98
N ARG A 29 3.44 -10.73 13.07
CA ARG A 29 3.09 -10.11 14.37
C ARG A 29 4.20 -9.21 14.95
N PHE A 30 5.44 -9.38 14.50
CA PHE A 30 6.55 -8.52 14.88
C PHE A 30 6.74 -7.31 13.96
N ALA A 31 6.05 -7.27 12.82
CA ALA A 31 6.19 -6.21 11.84
C ALA A 31 6.02 -4.78 12.41
N PRO A 32 5.07 -4.50 13.33
CA PRO A 32 4.92 -3.19 13.93
C PRO A 32 6.15 -2.71 14.72
N TYR A 33 6.99 -3.63 15.21
CA TYR A 33 8.19 -3.29 16.00
C TYR A 33 9.45 -3.22 15.15
N VAL A 34 9.62 -4.14 14.21
CA VAL A 34 10.89 -4.33 13.50
C VAL A 34 10.76 -4.13 11.98
N GLY A 35 9.55 -3.94 11.47
CA GLY A 35 9.29 -3.84 10.03
C GLY A 35 9.63 -5.11 9.25
N ALA A 36 9.42 -5.09 7.95
CA ALA A 36 9.70 -6.22 7.07
C ALA A 36 11.19 -6.61 7.06
N TYR A 37 12.08 -5.62 7.10
CA TYR A 37 13.53 -5.87 7.12
C TYR A 37 14.01 -6.49 8.44
N GLY A 38 13.38 -6.11 9.56
CA GLY A 38 13.66 -6.74 10.86
C GLY A 38 13.18 -8.19 10.91
N ILE A 39 12.05 -8.52 10.29
CA ILE A 39 11.58 -9.91 10.12
C ILE A 39 12.60 -10.70 9.30
N ALA A 40 13.09 -10.16 8.17
CA ALA A 40 14.14 -10.80 7.37
C ALA A 40 15.41 -11.06 8.21
N ALA A 41 15.82 -10.12 9.06
CA ALA A 41 16.96 -10.30 9.97
C ALA A 41 16.72 -11.41 10.99
N LEU A 42 15.53 -11.49 11.59
CA LEU A 42 15.15 -12.55 12.52
C LEU A 42 15.23 -13.92 11.86
N VAL A 43 14.68 -14.05 10.66
CA VAL A 43 14.71 -15.31 9.90
C VAL A 43 16.15 -15.72 9.57
N ALA A 44 16.97 -14.78 9.08
CA ALA A 44 18.37 -15.05 8.80
C ALA A 44 19.15 -15.45 10.06
N PHE A 45 18.89 -14.81 11.18
CA PHE A 45 19.47 -15.17 12.47
C PHE A 45 19.07 -16.58 12.92
N MET A 46 17.79 -16.92 12.83
CA MET A 46 17.29 -18.27 13.17
C MET A 46 17.91 -19.32 12.24
N ALA A 47 17.99 -19.07 10.95
CA ALA A 47 18.62 -19.97 10.00
C ALA A 47 20.11 -20.18 10.31
N SER A 48 20.82 -19.11 10.70
CA SER A 48 22.24 -19.19 11.10
C SER A 48 22.43 -20.02 12.37
N LEU A 49 21.54 -19.87 13.36
CA LEU A 49 21.56 -20.69 14.58
C LEU A 49 21.35 -22.17 14.27
N ILE A 50 20.41 -22.48 13.36
CA ILE A 50 20.15 -23.85 12.91
C ILE A 50 21.40 -24.42 12.18
N ALA A 51 22.03 -23.64 11.31
CA ALA A 51 23.24 -24.06 10.60
C ALA A 51 24.41 -24.37 11.56
N ILE A 52 24.63 -23.49 12.55
CA ILE A 52 25.64 -23.70 13.59
C ILE A 52 25.31 -24.96 14.40
N TRP A 53 24.06 -25.13 14.80
CA TRP A 53 23.61 -26.29 15.54
C TRP A 53 23.83 -27.60 14.77
N VAL A 54 23.52 -27.63 13.47
CA VAL A 54 23.74 -28.83 12.62
C VAL A 54 25.22 -29.21 12.55
N GLN A 55 26.13 -28.23 12.58
CA GLN A 55 27.59 -28.46 12.52
C GLN A 55 28.21 -28.73 13.90
N ALA A 56 27.50 -28.48 14.99
CA ALA A 56 28.00 -28.64 16.34
C ALA A 56 28.19 -30.12 16.74
N PRO A 57 29.14 -30.44 17.64
CA PRO A 57 29.29 -31.78 18.24
C PRO A 57 27.99 -32.23 18.92
N MET A 58 27.75 -33.54 18.98
CA MET A 58 26.50 -34.11 19.50
C MET A 58 26.20 -33.68 20.94
N ILE A 59 27.20 -33.52 21.80
CA ILE A 59 27.02 -33.04 23.18
C ILE A 59 26.50 -31.60 23.20
N ALA A 60 27.07 -30.72 22.36
CA ALA A 60 26.63 -29.34 22.25
C ALA A 60 25.19 -29.26 21.67
N ARG A 61 24.84 -30.11 20.70
CA ARG A 61 23.48 -30.19 20.14
C ARG A 61 22.43 -30.48 21.21
N ARG A 62 22.69 -31.45 22.11
CA ARG A 62 21.75 -31.79 23.19
C ARG A 62 21.49 -30.63 24.14
N PHE A 63 22.49 -29.79 24.38
CA PHE A 63 22.36 -28.62 25.24
C PHE A 63 21.63 -27.46 24.54
N TRP A 64 22.02 -27.12 23.32
CA TRP A 64 21.47 -25.95 22.63
C TRP A 64 20.07 -26.15 22.03
N MET A 65 19.65 -27.36 21.74
CA MET A 65 18.32 -27.65 21.21
C MET A 65 17.18 -27.16 22.14
N PRO A 66 17.17 -27.50 23.43
CA PRO A 66 16.12 -27.01 24.31
C PRO A 66 16.17 -25.48 24.52
N VAL A 67 17.36 -24.89 24.51
CA VAL A 67 17.53 -23.43 24.63
C VAL A 67 16.93 -22.73 23.40
N MET A 68 17.23 -23.19 22.19
CA MET A 68 16.63 -22.66 20.96
C MET A 68 15.11 -22.84 20.95
N ALA A 69 14.63 -24.03 21.27
CA ALA A 69 13.18 -24.30 21.31
C ALA A 69 12.47 -23.40 22.34
N ALA A 70 13.04 -23.23 23.53
CA ALA A 70 12.51 -22.35 24.57
C ALA A 70 12.53 -20.88 24.14
N SER A 71 13.60 -20.43 23.45
CA SER A 71 13.69 -19.06 22.94
C SER A 71 12.64 -18.77 21.87
N VAL A 72 12.45 -19.69 20.92
CA VAL A 72 11.42 -19.56 19.87
C VAL A 72 10.02 -19.59 20.50
N ALA A 73 9.76 -20.53 21.42
CA ALA A 73 8.48 -20.60 22.12
C ALA A 73 8.21 -19.33 22.96
N GLY A 74 9.21 -18.85 23.68
CA GLY A 74 9.12 -17.59 24.44
C GLY A 74 8.79 -16.39 23.58
N ILE A 75 9.45 -16.25 22.43
CA ILE A 75 9.18 -15.21 21.44
C ILE A 75 7.73 -15.34 20.93
N MET A 76 7.29 -16.55 20.59
CA MET A 76 5.93 -16.78 20.08
C MET A 76 4.84 -16.51 21.13
N VAL A 77 5.09 -16.84 22.39
CA VAL A 77 4.14 -16.60 23.49
C VAL A 77 4.09 -15.11 23.86
N TRP A 78 5.25 -14.44 23.86
CA TRP A 78 5.34 -13.03 24.25
C TRP A 78 4.92 -12.06 23.15
N ALA A 79 4.88 -12.53 21.89
CA ALA A 79 4.45 -11.69 20.78
C ALA A 79 2.98 -11.28 20.95
N PRO A 80 2.68 -9.98 20.89
CA PRO A 80 1.32 -9.49 20.97
C PRO A 80 0.44 -10.09 19.87
N HIS A 81 -0.79 -10.43 20.21
CA HIS A 81 -1.73 -11.04 19.28
C HIS A 81 -2.50 -10.03 18.45
N SER A 82 -2.56 -8.78 18.91
CA SER A 82 -3.24 -7.69 18.23
C SER A 82 -2.57 -6.36 18.52
N TYR A 83 -2.41 -5.51 17.50
CA TYR A 83 -1.87 -4.15 17.59
C TYR A 83 -2.94 -3.10 17.31
N SER A 84 -4.13 -3.54 16.92
CA SER A 84 -5.23 -2.66 16.56
C SER A 84 -6.52 -3.24 17.09
N GLU A 85 -7.43 -2.37 17.43
CA GLU A 85 -8.79 -2.69 17.77
C GLU A 85 -9.70 -2.35 16.58
N ALA A 86 -10.73 -3.17 16.37
CA ALA A 86 -11.70 -2.92 15.32
C ALA A 86 -12.55 -1.71 15.68
N ALA A 87 -12.33 -0.56 15.03
CA ALA A 87 -13.09 0.66 15.25
C ALA A 87 -14.45 0.66 14.55
N GLY A 88 -14.71 -0.28 13.64
CA GLY A 88 -15.95 -0.40 12.89
C GLY A 88 -15.78 -1.10 11.56
N LYS A 89 -16.82 -1.03 10.74
CA LYS A 89 -16.84 -1.57 9.37
C LYS A 89 -17.21 -0.44 8.40
N LEU A 90 -16.44 -0.31 7.33
CA LEU A 90 -16.70 0.61 6.24
C LEU A 90 -16.91 -0.17 4.95
N ARG A 91 -18.02 0.07 4.26
CA ARG A 91 -18.25 -0.48 2.93
C ARG A 91 -17.48 0.36 1.90
N VAL A 92 -16.61 -0.29 1.14
CA VAL A 92 -15.76 0.37 0.15
C VAL A 92 -16.04 -0.23 -1.22
N ALA A 93 -16.17 0.60 -2.24
CA ALA A 93 -16.15 0.19 -3.64
C ALA A 93 -14.73 0.37 -4.19
N LEU A 94 -14.08 -0.73 -4.55
CA LEU A 94 -12.78 -0.73 -5.23
C LEU A 94 -13.03 -0.82 -6.73
N LEU A 95 -12.65 0.21 -7.47
CA LEU A 95 -12.85 0.27 -8.92
C LEU A 95 -11.61 -0.29 -9.64
N GLN A 96 -11.83 -1.21 -10.57
CA GLN A 96 -10.76 -1.80 -11.37
C GLN A 96 -11.16 -1.83 -12.83
N GLY A 97 -10.69 -0.87 -13.62
CA GLY A 97 -11.07 -0.70 -15.02
C GLY A 97 -10.37 -1.65 -15.99
N ASN A 98 -9.30 -2.35 -15.56
CA ASN A 98 -8.49 -3.24 -16.41
C ASN A 98 -8.05 -2.59 -17.74
N ILE A 99 -7.79 -1.28 -17.71
CA ILE A 99 -7.27 -0.57 -18.88
C ILE A 99 -5.88 -1.12 -19.21
N PRO A 100 -5.63 -1.64 -20.42
CA PRO A 100 -4.33 -2.16 -20.81
C PRO A 100 -3.23 -1.10 -20.63
N GLN A 101 -2.10 -1.50 -20.04
CA GLN A 101 -1.04 -0.57 -19.67
C GLN A 101 -0.39 0.11 -20.88
N ASP A 102 -0.28 -0.59 -21.99
CA ASP A 102 0.23 -0.09 -23.27
C ASP A 102 -0.70 0.93 -23.93
N GLN A 103 -1.98 0.92 -23.58
CA GLN A 103 -3.00 1.84 -24.13
C GLN A 103 -3.31 2.99 -23.18
N LYS A 104 -3.03 2.85 -21.89
CA LYS A 104 -3.45 3.76 -20.82
C LYS A 104 -3.15 5.23 -21.08
N PHE A 105 -2.06 5.53 -21.75
CA PHE A 105 -1.63 6.90 -22.07
C PHE A 105 -1.81 7.29 -23.54
N GLN A 106 -2.47 6.46 -24.34
CA GLN A 106 -2.75 6.78 -25.73
C GLN A 106 -3.98 7.69 -25.83
N ALA A 107 -3.79 8.90 -26.36
CA ALA A 107 -4.82 9.93 -26.40
C ALA A 107 -6.09 9.54 -27.18
N GLY A 108 -5.97 8.68 -28.18
CA GLY A 108 -7.09 8.26 -29.04
C GLY A 108 -7.95 7.11 -28.49
N THR A 109 -7.49 6.37 -27.48
CA THR A 109 -8.14 5.17 -26.99
C THR A 109 -8.13 5.07 -25.46
N GLY A 110 -7.05 4.65 -24.86
CA GLY A 110 -6.99 4.29 -23.46
C GLY A 110 -7.28 5.44 -22.49
N VAL A 111 -6.89 6.68 -22.83
CA VAL A 111 -7.24 7.87 -22.02
C VAL A 111 -8.75 8.08 -22.00
N ILE A 112 -9.39 8.02 -23.18
CA ILE A 112 -10.84 8.23 -23.31
C ILE A 112 -11.60 7.11 -22.61
N ASP A 113 -11.17 5.87 -22.76
CA ASP A 113 -11.79 4.71 -22.15
C ASP A 113 -11.64 4.75 -20.62
N ALA A 114 -10.47 5.15 -20.10
CA ALA A 114 -10.25 5.34 -18.69
C ALA A 114 -11.19 6.42 -18.12
N LEU A 115 -11.22 7.61 -18.74
CA LEU A 115 -12.07 8.71 -18.28
C LEU A 115 -13.55 8.32 -18.27
N ARG A 116 -14.02 7.67 -19.34
CA ARG A 116 -15.39 7.22 -19.45
C ARG A 116 -15.72 6.20 -18.35
N TRP A 117 -14.94 5.12 -18.30
CA TRP A 117 -15.22 4.02 -17.37
C TRP A 117 -15.14 4.47 -15.90
N TYR A 118 -14.06 5.13 -15.49
CA TYR A 118 -13.95 5.61 -14.13
C TYR A 118 -14.97 6.69 -13.79
N GLY A 119 -15.28 7.59 -14.74
CA GLY A 119 -16.32 8.60 -14.58
C GLY A 119 -17.70 7.98 -14.33
N GLU A 120 -18.10 7.00 -15.12
CA GLU A 120 -19.36 6.28 -14.98
C GLU A 120 -19.43 5.49 -13.67
N GLN A 121 -18.38 4.73 -13.35
CA GLN A 121 -18.34 3.95 -12.11
C GLN A 121 -18.37 4.85 -10.87
N MET A 122 -17.61 5.92 -10.86
CA MET A 122 -17.61 6.89 -9.77
C MET A 122 -18.96 7.63 -9.67
N ALA A 123 -19.64 7.90 -10.79
CA ALA A 123 -20.97 8.53 -10.80
C ALA A 123 -22.07 7.62 -10.26
N THR A 124 -21.97 6.31 -10.43
CA THR A 124 -23.01 5.33 -10.06
C THR A 124 -22.73 4.58 -8.75
N ALA A 125 -21.51 4.64 -8.22
CA ALA A 125 -21.14 3.95 -6.99
C ALA A 125 -22.01 4.38 -5.80
N THR A 126 -22.43 3.42 -4.98
CA THR A 126 -23.29 3.65 -3.80
C THR A 126 -22.56 3.44 -2.46
N ALA A 127 -21.31 3.02 -2.48
CA ALA A 127 -20.52 2.83 -1.26
C ALA A 127 -20.17 4.18 -0.62
N PRO A 128 -20.08 4.27 0.71
CA PRO A 128 -19.64 5.48 1.42
C PRO A 128 -18.22 5.94 1.02
N LEU A 129 -17.35 5.01 0.64
CA LEU A 129 -16.02 5.29 0.12
C LEU A 129 -15.83 4.58 -1.23
N VAL A 130 -15.40 5.34 -2.22
CA VAL A 130 -15.06 4.84 -3.57
C VAL A 130 -13.56 5.02 -3.78
N VAL A 131 -12.88 3.96 -4.18
CA VAL A 131 -11.42 3.99 -4.38
C VAL A 131 -11.12 3.52 -5.80
N ALA A 132 -10.43 4.36 -6.56
CA ALA A 132 -9.89 4.01 -7.87
C ALA A 132 -8.36 3.90 -7.81
N PRO A 133 -7.75 3.09 -8.67
CA PRO A 133 -6.32 2.79 -8.61
C PRO A 133 -5.44 3.97 -9.02
N GLU A 134 -4.12 3.73 -8.95
CA GLU A 134 -3.10 4.62 -9.46
C GLU A 134 -3.37 5.03 -10.91
N THR A 135 -3.29 6.32 -11.18
CA THR A 135 -3.54 6.91 -12.51
C THR A 135 -4.88 6.44 -13.11
N ALA A 136 -5.92 6.36 -12.29
CA ALA A 136 -7.28 6.09 -12.77
C ALA A 136 -7.76 7.20 -13.72
N ILE A 137 -7.35 8.43 -13.44
CA ILE A 137 -7.54 9.59 -14.28
C ILE A 137 -6.18 9.96 -14.89
N PRO A 138 -5.89 9.59 -16.17
CA PRO A 138 -4.55 9.70 -16.74
C PRO A 138 -4.26 11.09 -17.34
N LEU A 139 -4.99 12.12 -16.95
CA LEU A 139 -4.80 13.51 -17.37
C LEU A 139 -4.64 14.42 -16.16
N LEU A 140 -3.93 15.54 -16.35
CA LEU A 140 -3.88 16.60 -15.36
C LEU A 140 -5.27 17.23 -15.15
N PRO A 141 -5.59 17.73 -13.97
CA PRO A 141 -6.87 18.39 -13.71
C PRO A 141 -7.22 19.51 -14.72
N ARG A 142 -6.23 20.26 -15.19
CA ARG A 142 -6.41 21.34 -16.17
C ARG A 142 -6.70 20.85 -17.60
N ASP A 143 -6.32 19.61 -17.92
CA ASP A 143 -6.49 19.00 -19.23
C ASP A 143 -7.76 18.11 -19.29
N LEU A 144 -8.47 17.99 -18.17
CA LEU A 144 -9.75 17.27 -18.11
C LEU A 144 -10.87 18.12 -18.77
N PRO A 145 -11.89 17.45 -19.36
CA PRO A 145 -13.11 18.14 -19.73
C PRO A 145 -13.69 18.92 -18.54
N ALA A 146 -14.12 20.16 -18.78
CA ALA A 146 -14.55 21.08 -17.71
C ALA A 146 -15.62 20.47 -16.78
N ASP A 147 -16.55 19.74 -17.35
CA ASP A 147 -17.67 19.11 -16.59
C ASP A 147 -17.22 17.86 -15.83
N TYR A 148 -16.14 17.20 -16.26
CA TYR A 148 -15.67 15.97 -15.62
C TYR A 148 -15.20 16.23 -14.19
N TRP A 149 -14.28 17.16 -14.01
CA TRP A 149 -13.75 17.53 -12.70
C TRP A 149 -14.84 18.16 -11.81
N ALA A 150 -15.66 19.03 -12.39
CA ALA A 150 -16.75 19.67 -11.69
C ALA A 150 -17.77 18.67 -11.13
N SER A 151 -18.15 17.66 -11.93
CA SER A 151 -19.08 16.61 -11.50
C SER A 151 -18.54 15.73 -10.37
N LEU A 152 -17.26 15.35 -10.41
CA LEU A 152 -16.61 14.61 -9.32
C LEU A 152 -16.60 15.43 -8.02
N ARG A 153 -16.20 16.68 -8.10
CA ARG A 153 -16.21 17.57 -6.93
C ARG A 153 -17.61 17.77 -6.37
N GLN A 154 -18.59 18.03 -7.23
CA GLN A 154 -19.98 18.20 -6.79
C GLN A 154 -20.47 16.95 -6.08
N ARG A 155 -20.24 15.77 -6.64
CA ARG A 155 -20.70 14.52 -6.07
C ARG A 155 -20.06 14.20 -4.72
N TYR A 156 -18.76 14.31 -4.61
CA TYR A 156 -18.04 13.84 -3.43
C TYR A 156 -17.75 14.93 -2.39
N SER A 157 -17.66 16.18 -2.79
CA SER A 157 -17.45 17.26 -1.83
C SER A 157 -18.76 17.84 -1.27
N GLN A 158 -19.88 17.69 -1.99
CA GLN A 158 -21.19 18.18 -1.56
C GLN A 158 -22.15 17.05 -1.16
N GLY A 159 -21.87 15.81 -1.55
CA GLY A 159 -22.66 14.63 -1.19
C GLY A 159 -22.28 14.03 0.16
N SER A 160 -22.66 12.77 0.37
CA SER A 160 -22.37 12.01 1.59
C SER A 160 -21.26 10.94 1.41
N GLN A 161 -20.72 10.82 0.22
CA GLN A 161 -19.71 9.82 -0.14
C GLN A 161 -18.34 10.47 -0.26
N ALA A 162 -17.30 9.69 0.00
CA ALA A 162 -15.91 10.08 -0.23
C ALA A 162 -15.32 9.29 -1.40
N ALA A 163 -14.32 9.87 -2.08
CA ALA A 163 -13.57 9.20 -3.12
C ALA A 163 -12.06 9.39 -2.95
N LEU A 164 -11.30 8.36 -3.31
CA LEU A 164 -9.84 8.38 -3.45
C LEU A 164 -9.49 7.88 -4.86
N PHE A 165 -8.67 8.60 -5.59
CA PHE A 165 -8.27 8.18 -6.93
C PHE A 165 -6.89 8.73 -7.32
N GLY A 166 -6.15 7.92 -8.07
CA GLY A 166 -4.86 8.30 -8.63
C GLY A 166 -5.02 9.22 -9.83
N ILE A 167 -4.26 10.30 -9.84
CA ILE A 167 -4.23 11.32 -10.90
C ILE A 167 -2.84 11.98 -10.92
N PRO A 168 -2.27 12.29 -12.09
CA PRO A 168 -1.06 13.10 -12.15
C PRO A 168 -1.35 14.55 -11.74
N LEU A 169 -0.44 15.13 -10.98
CA LEU A 169 -0.48 16.54 -10.61
C LEU A 169 0.81 17.26 -11.05
N VAL A 170 0.76 18.57 -11.07
CA VAL A 170 1.96 19.41 -11.29
C VAL A 170 2.41 19.91 -9.92
N GLY A 171 3.63 19.57 -9.55
CA GLY A 171 4.27 20.08 -8.34
C GLY A 171 4.60 21.56 -8.42
N THR A 172 5.02 22.14 -7.30
CA THR A 172 5.35 23.57 -7.19
C THR A 172 6.53 24.00 -8.05
N GLN A 173 7.38 23.07 -8.44
CA GLN A 173 8.55 23.29 -9.31
C GLN A 173 8.27 22.98 -10.80
N GLY A 174 7.01 22.67 -11.15
CA GLY A 174 6.61 22.34 -12.51
C GLY A 174 6.86 20.87 -12.90
N ASP A 175 7.35 20.06 -12.02
CA ASP A 175 7.51 18.62 -12.17
C ASP A 175 6.15 17.88 -12.05
N TYR A 176 6.07 16.73 -12.70
CA TYR A 176 4.88 15.88 -12.64
C TYR A 176 5.01 14.91 -11.46
N THR A 177 3.96 14.82 -10.65
CA THR A 177 3.87 13.87 -9.56
C THR A 177 2.75 12.86 -9.81
N ASN A 178 3.02 11.60 -9.50
CA ASN A 178 1.99 10.58 -9.43
C ASN A 178 1.32 10.68 -8.06
N SER A 179 0.09 11.14 -8.03
CA SER A 179 -0.55 11.61 -6.80
C SER A 179 -1.88 10.93 -6.55
N VAL A 180 -2.34 10.96 -5.30
CA VAL A 180 -3.68 10.56 -4.90
C VAL A 180 -4.47 11.79 -4.48
N VAL A 181 -5.65 11.96 -5.07
CA VAL A 181 -6.62 12.98 -4.66
C VAL A 181 -7.74 12.35 -3.85
N GLY A 182 -8.02 12.93 -2.70
CA GLY A 182 -9.16 12.61 -1.87
C GLY A 182 -10.22 13.70 -1.95
N LEU A 183 -11.46 13.31 -2.27
CA LEU A 183 -12.64 14.14 -2.18
C LEU A 183 -13.52 13.61 -1.05
N ARG A 184 -13.95 14.47 -0.17
CA ARG A 184 -14.86 14.11 0.93
C ARG A 184 -15.89 15.23 1.17
N PRO A 185 -17.04 14.91 1.75
CA PRO A 185 -17.98 15.92 2.23
C PRO A 185 -17.28 16.87 3.20
N GLY A 186 -17.46 18.16 3.00
CA GLY A 186 -16.83 19.18 3.84
C GLY A 186 -17.65 20.46 3.83
N GLU A 187 -17.59 21.21 4.94
CA GLU A 187 -18.25 22.50 5.08
C GLU A 187 -17.60 23.57 4.20
N ASP A 188 -16.32 23.41 3.89
CA ASP A 188 -15.55 24.36 3.08
C ASP A 188 -15.01 23.66 1.83
N ARG A 189 -15.25 24.26 0.65
CA ARG A 189 -14.84 23.73 -0.67
C ARG A 189 -13.34 23.45 -0.76
N GLN A 190 -12.51 24.12 0.04
CA GLN A 190 -11.06 23.91 0.07
C GLN A 190 -10.66 22.77 1.03
N ARG A 191 -11.42 22.51 2.08
CA ARG A 191 -11.11 21.47 3.08
C ARG A 191 -11.59 20.08 2.69
N GLY A 192 -12.51 19.97 1.72
CA GLY A 192 -13.01 18.69 1.23
C GLY A 192 -12.03 17.92 0.35
N THR A 193 -10.94 18.56 -0.10
CA THR A 193 -9.97 17.95 -1.01
C THR A 193 -8.61 17.85 -0.32
N PHE A 194 -7.99 16.69 -0.34
CA PHE A 194 -6.61 16.49 0.09
C PHE A 194 -5.82 15.78 -1.01
N VAL A 195 -4.52 16.05 -1.05
CA VAL A 195 -3.60 15.54 -2.05
C VAL A 195 -2.39 14.98 -1.35
N SER A 196 -1.93 13.81 -1.77
CA SER A 196 -0.64 13.24 -1.38
C SER A 196 0.16 12.97 -2.65
N PRO A 197 1.41 13.49 -2.72
CA PRO A 197 2.33 13.16 -3.80
C PRO A 197 2.81 11.71 -3.71
#